data_c2e3c7d947db1113df874736171a61b9
#
_entry.id   c2e3c7d947db1113df874736171a61b9
#
_cell.length_a   1.000
_cell.length_b   1.000
_cell.length_c   1.000
_cell.angle_alpha   90.00
_cell.angle_beta   90.00
_cell.angle_gamma   90.00
#
_symmetry.space_group_name_H-M   'P 1'
#
loop_
_entity.id
_entity.type
_entity.pdbx_description
1 polymer ?
#
loop_
_entity_poly.entity_id
_entity_poly.type
_entity_poly.pdbx_seq_one_letter_code
_entity_poly.pdbx_strand_id
1 'polypeptide(L)'
;NDQVRPSQWASLMSTLKSVPRVVVINTYTKDFRRGQPWMNQVNAQIAALPTKYRNVRVADWASMAPSLSSTELPDGVHPDTPRAADKFTSTVTAALRAR
;
A
#
# COMPACT_ATOMS: atom_id res chain seq x y z
N ASN A 1 17.07 -0.72 6.50
CA ASN A 1 16.13 -1.04 7.56
C ASN A 1 14.73 -1.25 7.05
N ASP A 2 14.42 -0.60 6.00
CA ASP A 2 13.04 -0.43 5.58
C ASP A 2 12.68 -1.31 4.39
N GLN A 3 13.63 -2.07 3.89
CA GLN A 3 13.40 -2.98 2.79
C GLN A 3 12.80 -4.29 3.29
N VAL A 4 11.76 -4.73 2.60
CA VAL A 4 11.14 -6.01 2.89
C VAL A 4 11.80 -7.07 2.02
N ARG A 5 12.24 -8.15 2.64
CA ARG A 5 12.87 -9.27 1.93
C ARG A 5 11.80 -10.16 1.32
N PRO A 6 12.06 -10.78 0.16
CA PRO A 6 11.10 -11.71 -0.43
C PRO A 6 10.66 -12.83 0.53
N SER A 7 11.57 -13.31 1.39
CA SER A 7 11.24 -14.33 2.37
C SER A 7 10.24 -13.84 3.43
N GLN A 8 10.24 -12.54 3.74
CA GLN A 8 9.27 -11.97 4.68
C GLN A 8 7.87 -11.94 4.07
N TRP A 9 7.76 -11.59 2.78
CA TRP A 9 6.48 -11.68 2.06
C TRP A 9 5.98 -13.11 2.02
N ALA A 10 6.84 -14.07 1.67
CA ALA A 10 6.46 -15.48 1.60
C ALA A 10 5.96 -15.99 2.94
N SER A 11 6.64 -15.63 4.03
CA SER A 11 6.26 -16.04 5.38
C SER A 11 4.90 -15.46 5.77
N LEU A 12 4.67 -14.18 5.50
CA LEU A 12 3.40 -13.53 5.78
C LEU A 12 2.26 -14.16 4.99
N MET A 13 2.46 -14.37 3.69
CA MET A 13 1.43 -14.92 2.82
C MET A 13 1.13 -16.38 3.17
N SER A 14 2.12 -17.14 3.63
CA SER A 14 1.90 -18.50 4.12
C SER A 14 0.96 -18.50 5.32
N THR A 15 1.14 -17.55 6.23
CA THR A 15 0.26 -17.37 7.39
C THR A 15 -1.17 -17.01 6.96
N LEU A 16 -1.33 -16.25 5.88
CA LEU A 16 -2.62 -15.73 5.43
C LEU A 16 -3.25 -16.54 4.30
N LYS A 17 -2.69 -17.69 3.94
CA LYS A 17 -3.12 -18.43 2.73
C LYS A 17 -4.56 -18.89 2.78
N SER A 18 -5.13 -19.11 3.96
CA SER A 18 -6.53 -19.53 4.12
C SER A 18 -7.51 -18.36 4.21
N VAL A 19 -7.01 -17.13 4.24
CA VAL A 19 -7.87 -15.94 4.26
C VAL A 19 -8.40 -15.70 2.84
N PRO A 20 -9.71 -15.63 2.63
CA PRO A 20 -10.29 -15.53 1.28
C PRO A 20 -9.84 -14.29 0.52
N ARG A 21 -9.58 -13.19 1.22
CA ARG A 21 -9.12 -11.94 0.59
C ARG A 21 -8.22 -11.17 1.52
N VAL A 22 -7.04 -10.84 1.03
CA VAL A 22 -6.04 -10.04 1.73
C VAL A 22 -5.80 -8.78 0.90
N VAL A 23 -5.96 -7.63 1.52
CA VAL A 23 -5.66 -6.35 0.88
C VAL A 23 -4.32 -5.85 1.40
N VAL A 24 -3.41 -5.59 0.49
CA VAL A 24 -2.12 -4.98 0.81
C VAL A 24 -2.13 -3.56 0.27
N ILE A 25 -1.83 -2.62 1.15
CA ILE A 25 -1.81 -1.20 0.80
C ILE A 25 -0.37 -0.85 0.42
N ASN A 26 -0.19 -0.28 -0.78
CA ASN A 26 1.14 0.18 -1.14
C ASN A 26 1.49 1.49 -0.44
N THR A 27 2.73 1.92 -0.55
CA THR A 27 3.27 3.00 0.27
C THR A 27 3.40 4.29 -0.51
N TYR A 28 3.33 5.42 0.19
CA TYR A 28 3.56 6.73 -0.40
C TYR A 28 4.28 7.64 0.58
N THR A 29 5.23 8.42 0.07
CA THR A 29 5.86 9.52 0.78
C THR A 29 6.20 10.63 -0.19
N LYS A 30 6.12 11.88 0.29
CA LYS A 30 6.57 13.06 -0.46
C LYS A 30 8.08 13.28 -0.33
N ASP A 31 8.75 12.53 0.53
CA ASP A 31 10.18 12.68 0.74
C ASP A 31 10.97 11.94 -0.34
N PHE A 32 11.20 12.61 -1.45
CA PHE A 32 11.89 12.03 -2.59
C PHE A 32 13.37 11.79 -2.36
N ARG A 33 13.95 12.39 -1.34
CA ARG A 33 15.38 12.19 -1.04
C ARG A 33 15.62 10.92 -0.25
N ARG A 34 14.77 10.67 0.76
CA ARG A 34 14.94 9.55 1.69
C ARG A 34 14.00 8.39 1.39
N GLY A 35 12.77 8.72 1.09
CA GLY A 35 11.71 7.72 1.03
C GLY A 35 11.44 7.15 -0.34
N GLN A 36 11.68 7.90 -1.43
CA GLN A 36 11.26 7.45 -2.76
C GLN A 36 11.97 6.18 -3.25
N PRO A 37 13.30 6.02 -3.10
CA PRO A 37 13.92 4.77 -3.53
C PRO A 37 13.38 3.55 -2.77
N TRP A 38 13.17 3.71 -1.47
CA TRP A 38 12.57 2.68 -0.64
C TRP A 38 11.13 2.41 -1.06
N MET A 39 10.35 3.46 -1.25
CA MET A 39 8.95 3.37 -1.66
C MET A 39 8.81 2.62 -3.00
N ASN A 40 9.62 2.97 -3.99
CA ASN A 40 9.56 2.34 -5.30
C ASN A 40 9.86 0.85 -5.21
N GLN A 41 10.85 0.48 -4.40
CA GLN A 41 11.24 -0.91 -4.22
C GLN A 41 10.15 -1.73 -3.54
N VAL A 42 9.60 -1.22 -2.45
CA VAL A 42 8.52 -1.91 -1.73
C VAL A 42 7.26 -2.00 -2.59
N ASN A 43 6.92 -0.92 -3.29
CA ASN A 43 5.73 -0.93 -4.14
C ASN A 43 5.85 -1.89 -5.31
N ALA A 44 7.06 -2.07 -5.86
CA ALA A 44 7.29 -3.08 -6.89
C ALA A 44 7.07 -4.50 -6.34
N GLN A 45 7.52 -4.77 -5.12
CA GLN A 45 7.26 -6.04 -4.46
C GLN A 45 5.77 -6.27 -4.23
N ILE A 46 5.06 -5.24 -3.75
CA ILE A 46 3.62 -5.31 -3.49
C ILE A 46 2.86 -5.57 -4.79
N ALA A 47 3.21 -4.89 -5.88
CA ALA A 47 2.56 -5.03 -7.17
C ALA A 47 2.66 -6.46 -7.72
N ALA A 48 3.71 -7.19 -7.35
CA ALA A 48 3.91 -8.57 -7.80
C ALA A 48 3.10 -9.60 -7.01
N LEU A 49 2.60 -9.24 -5.82
CA LEU A 49 1.93 -10.19 -4.94
C LEU A 49 0.67 -10.84 -5.54
N PRO A 50 -0.23 -10.10 -6.21
CA PRO A 50 -1.45 -10.74 -6.76
C PRO A 50 -1.16 -11.80 -7.81
N THR A 51 -0.05 -11.72 -8.51
CA THR A 51 0.35 -12.75 -9.48
C THR A 51 0.76 -14.05 -8.79
N LYS A 52 1.38 -13.94 -7.61
CA LYS A 52 1.83 -15.11 -6.85
C LYS A 52 0.76 -15.67 -5.91
N TYR A 53 -0.11 -14.81 -5.40
CA TYR A 53 -1.08 -15.17 -4.37
C TYR A 53 -2.47 -14.72 -4.80
N ARG A 54 -3.35 -15.66 -5.09
CA ARG A 54 -4.68 -15.39 -5.66
C ARG A 54 -5.59 -14.61 -4.74
N ASN A 55 -5.38 -14.73 -3.43
CA ASN A 55 -6.21 -14.05 -2.43
C ASN A 55 -5.78 -12.61 -2.18
N VAL A 56 -4.70 -12.14 -2.81
CA VAL A 56 -4.18 -10.79 -2.58
C VAL A 56 -4.75 -9.80 -3.59
N ARG A 57 -5.12 -8.63 -3.08
CA ARG A 57 -5.46 -7.44 -3.87
C ARG A 57 -4.65 -6.27 -3.34
N VAL A 58 -4.30 -5.35 -4.22
CA VAL A 58 -3.51 -4.17 -3.84
C VAL A 58 -4.43 -2.95 -3.78
N ALA A 59 -4.39 -2.25 -2.64
CA ALA A 59 -4.99 -0.94 -2.52
C ALA A 59 -3.93 0.08 -2.95
N ASP A 60 -4.16 0.73 -4.09
CA ASP A 60 -3.17 1.59 -4.76
C ASP A 60 -3.20 3.00 -4.17
N TRP A 61 -2.77 3.12 -2.93
CA TRP A 61 -2.67 4.38 -2.23
C TRP A 61 -1.62 5.30 -2.87
N ALA A 62 -0.57 4.72 -3.43
CA ALA A 62 0.50 5.48 -4.06
C ALA A 62 0.01 6.32 -5.25
N SER A 63 -1.03 5.88 -5.96
CA SER A 63 -1.64 6.65 -7.04
C SER A 63 -2.62 7.71 -6.55
N MET A 64 -3.26 7.47 -5.39
CA MET A 64 -4.25 8.38 -4.83
C MET A 64 -3.61 9.51 -4.02
N ALA A 65 -2.61 9.19 -3.22
CA ALA A 65 -2.02 10.12 -2.26
C ALA A 65 -1.45 11.40 -2.89
N PRO A 66 -0.85 11.38 -4.09
CA PRO A 66 -0.35 12.62 -4.70
C PRO A 66 -1.40 13.71 -4.94
N SER A 67 -2.68 13.34 -5.02
CA SER A 67 -3.77 14.30 -5.18
C SER A 67 -4.10 15.05 -3.90
N LEU A 68 -3.58 14.63 -2.76
CA LEU A 68 -3.87 15.24 -1.47
C LEU A 68 -2.94 16.42 -1.18
N SER A 69 -3.48 17.42 -0.50
CA SER A 69 -2.73 18.63 -0.15
C SER A 69 -1.79 18.41 1.02
N SER A 70 -0.91 19.38 1.28
CA SER A 70 -0.03 19.35 2.42
C SER A 70 -0.77 19.42 3.76
N THR A 71 -2.00 19.96 3.77
CA THR A 71 -2.86 19.92 4.93
C THR A 71 -3.40 18.53 5.19
N GLU A 72 -3.73 17.81 4.11
CA GLU A 72 -4.28 16.46 4.18
C GLU A 72 -3.20 15.41 4.49
N LEU A 73 -1.97 15.65 4.05
CA LEU A 73 -0.81 14.82 4.35
C LEU A 73 0.29 15.69 4.96
N PRO A 74 0.16 16.11 6.23
CA PRO A 74 1.11 17.08 6.82
C PRO A 74 2.55 16.59 6.82
N ASP A 75 2.76 15.30 7.08
CA ASP A 75 4.09 14.68 7.08
C ASP A 75 4.45 14.08 5.73
N GLY A 76 3.60 14.24 4.72
CA GLY A 76 3.80 13.65 3.40
C GLY A 76 3.50 12.16 3.32
N VAL A 77 3.02 11.55 4.39
CA VAL A 77 2.79 10.10 4.48
C VAL A 77 1.40 9.75 4.98
N HIS A 78 0.96 10.35 6.11
CA HIS A 78 -0.27 9.93 6.79
C HIS A 78 -1.45 10.83 6.47
N PRO A 79 -2.62 10.28 6.09
CA PRO A 79 -3.84 11.07 5.92
C PRO A 79 -4.30 11.60 7.29
N ASP A 80 -4.51 12.92 7.39
CA ASP A 80 -4.78 13.57 8.67
C ASP A 80 -5.98 14.50 8.63
N THR A 81 -6.87 14.35 7.68
CA THR A 81 -8.15 15.06 7.63
C THR A 81 -9.26 14.05 7.34
N PRO A 82 -10.53 14.38 7.65
CA PRO A 82 -11.64 13.49 7.27
C PRO A 82 -11.67 13.17 5.79
N ARG A 83 -11.39 14.15 4.93
CA ARG A 83 -11.35 13.91 3.47
C ARG A 83 -10.24 12.96 3.09
N ALA A 84 -9.05 13.14 3.65
CA ALA A 84 -7.91 12.25 3.37
C ALA A 84 -8.17 10.84 3.89
N ALA A 85 -8.75 10.72 5.07
CA ALA A 85 -9.14 9.41 5.63
C ALA A 85 -10.19 8.72 4.76
N ASP A 86 -11.16 9.47 4.25
CA ASP A 86 -12.19 8.92 3.36
C ASP A 86 -11.57 8.43 2.05
N LYS A 87 -10.61 9.16 1.50
CA LYS A 87 -9.88 8.73 0.30
C LYS A 87 -9.11 7.44 0.56
N PHE A 88 -8.47 7.33 1.71
CA PHE A 88 -7.75 6.12 2.10
C PHE A 88 -8.71 4.94 2.22
N THR A 89 -9.82 5.13 2.94
CA THR A 89 -10.85 4.10 3.13
C THR A 89 -11.43 3.65 1.79
N SER A 90 -11.73 4.60 0.89
CA SER A 90 -12.27 4.29 -0.43
C SER A 90 -11.29 3.45 -1.25
N THR A 91 -9.99 3.74 -1.16
CA THR A 91 -8.96 2.99 -1.86
C THR A 91 -8.91 1.55 -1.36
N VAL A 92 -8.97 1.35 -0.05
CA VAL A 92 -8.98 0.01 0.56
C VAL A 92 -10.26 -0.74 0.19
N THR A 93 -11.40 -0.08 0.26
CA THR A 93 -12.71 -0.68 -0.05
C THR A 93 -12.78 -1.14 -1.50
N ALA A 94 -12.25 -0.32 -2.43
CA ALA A 94 -12.22 -0.69 -3.84
C ALA A 94 -11.39 -1.96 -4.06
N ALA A 95 -10.26 -2.08 -3.38
CA ALA A 95 -9.42 -3.28 -3.46
C ALA A 95 -10.13 -4.51 -2.90
N LEU A 96 -10.86 -4.36 -1.79
CA LEU A 96 -11.64 -5.45 -1.20
C LEU A 96 -12.71 -5.97 -2.15
N ARG A 97 -13.30 -5.10 -2.96
CA ARG A 97 -14.36 -5.44 -3.91
C ARG A 97 -13.83 -5.89 -5.27
N ALA A 98 -12.54 -5.74 -5.52
CA ALA A 98 -11.95 -6.12 -6.80
C ALA A 98 -12.01 -7.64 -6.99
N ARG A 99 -12.19 -8.03 -8.23
CA ARG A 99 -12.25 -9.45 -8.61
C ARG A 99 -10.89 -10.01 -8.99
#